data_9bf5d70b915a7cb1a692eedbd75825ce
#
_entry.id   9bf5d70b915a7cb1a692eedbd75825ce
#
_cell.length_a   1.000
_cell.length_b   1.000
_cell.length_c   1.000
_cell.angle_alpha   90.00
_cell.angle_beta   90.00
_cell.angle_gamma   90.00
#
_symmetry.space_group_name_H-M   'P 1'
#
loop_
_entity.id
_entity.type
_entity.pdbx_description
1 polymer ?
#
loop_
_entity_poly.entity_id
_entity_poly.type
_entity_poly.pdbx_seq_one_letter_code
_entity_poly.pdbx_strand_id
1 'polypeptide(L)'
;AQKVLVYDLGGGTFDVSVIDIGDNVIEVLATSGDNHLGGDDFDERIVNYLVEQFKISDGINLSKDVSAMQRLREEAEKAKKELSSSVTTNINLPFIAMSKDGPHHIDITLSRQTFNELTADLVDRTITPVENALHDAGLSKTDINMVLLVGGSTRIPAVADKVRQLMGKEPSRNLNPDECVALGAAVQGGKLGNQLQAGS
;
A
#
# COMPACT_ATOMS: atom_id res chain seq x y z
N ALA A 1 -19.02 -22.86 4.40
CA ALA A 1 -18.72 -21.74 3.48
C ALA A 1 -18.08 -20.60 4.24
N GLN A 2 -17.02 -20.05 3.70
CA GLN A 2 -16.28 -18.95 4.32
C GLN A 2 -16.26 -17.75 3.39
N LYS A 3 -16.60 -16.59 3.93
CA LYS A 3 -16.58 -15.32 3.19
C LYS A 3 -15.27 -14.59 3.52
N VAL A 4 -14.50 -14.28 2.49
CA VAL A 4 -13.19 -13.62 2.62
C VAL A 4 -13.20 -12.32 1.84
N LEU A 5 -12.74 -11.25 2.49
CA LEU A 5 -12.46 -9.99 1.83
C LEU A 5 -10.97 -9.92 1.55
N VAL A 6 -10.61 -9.82 0.29
CA VAL A 6 -9.21 -9.68 -0.15
C VAL A 6 -8.94 -8.21 -0.42
N TYR A 7 -7.99 -7.65 0.33
CA TYR A 7 -7.56 -6.26 0.25
C TYR A 7 -6.15 -6.26 -0.34
N ASP A 8 -6.05 -5.88 -1.61
CA ASP A 8 -4.81 -5.96 -2.36
C ASP A 8 -4.32 -4.55 -2.73
N LEU A 9 -3.31 -4.07 -2.01
CA LEU A 9 -2.69 -2.78 -2.27
C LEU A 9 -1.30 -3.02 -2.85
N GLY A 10 -1.23 -3.00 -4.19
CA GLY A 10 0.00 -3.20 -4.94
C GLY A 10 0.72 -1.88 -5.23
N GLY A 11 1.69 -1.91 -6.14
CA GLY A 11 2.50 -0.75 -6.50
C GLY A 11 1.70 0.33 -7.21
N GLY A 12 0.85 -0.04 -8.17
CA GLY A 12 0.14 0.91 -9.01
C GLY A 12 -1.38 0.90 -8.86
N THR A 13 -1.96 -0.15 -8.29
CA THR A 13 -3.41 -0.31 -8.18
C THR A 13 -3.82 -0.82 -6.81
N PHE A 14 -5.05 -0.53 -6.46
CA PHE A 14 -5.73 -1.07 -5.29
C PHE A 14 -6.94 -1.88 -5.75
N ASP A 15 -7.04 -3.13 -5.30
CA ASP A 15 -8.12 -4.04 -5.66
C ASP A 15 -8.74 -4.67 -4.41
N VAL A 16 -10.07 -4.75 -4.41
CA VAL A 16 -10.82 -5.41 -3.34
C VAL A 16 -11.69 -6.49 -3.97
N SER A 17 -11.67 -7.68 -3.39
CA SER A 17 -12.53 -8.78 -3.82
C SER A 17 -13.24 -9.37 -2.61
N VAL A 18 -14.50 -9.71 -2.78
CA VAL A 18 -15.26 -10.50 -1.80
C VAL A 18 -15.47 -11.86 -2.41
N ILE A 19 -14.96 -12.89 -1.75
CA ILE A 19 -15.04 -14.26 -2.25
C ILE A 19 -15.76 -15.17 -1.25
N ASP A 20 -16.44 -16.17 -1.78
CA ASP A 20 -17.09 -17.21 -1.00
C ASP A 20 -16.32 -18.52 -1.26
N ILE A 21 -15.75 -19.09 -0.20
CA ILE A 21 -15.03 -20.35 -0.27
C ILE A 21 -15.92 -21.44 0.34
N GLY A 22 -16.50 -22.26 -0.54
CA GLY A 22 -17.28 -23.41 -0.12
C GLY A 22 -16.54 -24.72 -0.38
N ASP A 23 -17.24 -25.84 -0.23
CA ASP A 23 -16.68 -27.16 -0.50
C ASP A 23 -16.39 -27.33 -1.98
N ASN A 24 -15.12 -27.28 -2.36
CA ASN A 24 -14.64 -27.43 -3.74
C ASN A 24 -15.11 -26.33 -4.71
N VAL A 25 -15.66 -25.23 -4.19
CA VAL A 25 -16.13 -24.11 -5.02
C VAL A 25 -15.64 -22.80 -4.44
N ILE A 26 -15.05 -21.98 -5.31
CA ILE A 26 -14.69 -20.60 -4.96
C ILE A 26 -15.45 -19.68 -5.91
N GLU A 27 -16.19 -18.74 -5.35
CA GLU A 27 -16.98 -17.79 -6.11
C GLU A 27 -16.56 -16.37 -5.75
N VAL A 28 -16.31 -15.54 -6.77
CA VAL A 28 -16.06 -14.10 -6.58
C VAL A 28 -17.44 -13.43 -6.57
N LEU A 29 -17.82 -12.90 -5.41
CA LEU A 29 -19.12 -12.28 -5.22
C LEU A 29 -19.15 -10.83 -5.70
N ALA A 30 -18.03 -10.12 -5.53
CA ALA A 30 -17.92 -8.73 -5.95
C ALA A 30 -16.45 -8.32 -6.02
N THR A 31 -16.17 -7.32 -6.85
CA THR A 31 -14.87 -6.68 -6.94
C THR A 31 -15.04 -5.17 -7.01
N SER A 32 -14.07 -4.45 -6.49
CA SER A 32 -14.00 -3.00 -6.59
C SER A 32 -12.54 -2.60 -6.52
N GLY A 33 -12.24 -1.32 -6.65
CA GLY A 33 -10.86 -0.89 -6.54
C GLY A 33 -10.65 0.54 -7.01
N ASP A 34 -9.39 0.92 -7.11
CA ASP A 34 -8.95 2.22 -7.59
C ASP A 34 -7.67 2.02 -8.40
N ASN A 35 -7.77 2.19 -9.72
CA ASN A 35 -6.65 2.00 -10.64
C ASN A 35 -5.57 3.08 -10.51
N HIS A 36 -5.85 4.15 -9.77
CA HIS A 36 -4.96 5.28 -9.57
C HIS A 36 -4.44 5.37 -8.14
N LEU A 37 -4.52 4.27 -7.38
CA LEU A 37 -4.06 4.20 -6.01
C LEU A 37 -3.17 2.98 -5.83
N GLY A 38 -1.95 3.20 -5.35
CA GLY A 38 -1.01 2.11 -5.08
C GLY A 38 0.15 2.60 -4.24
N GLY A 39 1.09 1.71 -3.96
CA GLY A 39 2.28 2.02 -3.16
C GLY A 39 3.13 3.13 -3.77
N ASP A 40 3.10 3.27 -5.09
CA ASP A 40 3.83 4.34 -5.78
C ASP A 40 3.34 5.73 -5.37
N ASP A 41 2.06 5.86 -5.05
CA ASP A 41 1.51 7.12 -4.56
C ASP A 41 2.03 7.47 -3.17
N PHE A 42 2.25 6.46 -2.34
CA PHE A 42 2.86 6.64 -1.02
C PHE A 42 4.30 7.11 -1.16
N ASP A 43 5.05 6.50 -2.08
CA ASP A 43 6.42 6.94 -2.39
C ASP A 43 6.44 8.40 -2.84
N GLU A 44 5.53 8.77 -3.72
CA GLU A 44 5.45 10.12 -4.27
C GLU A 44 5.20 11.18 -3.19
N ARG A 45 4.45 10.84 -2.14
CA ARG A 45 4.24 11.74 -1.01
C ARG A 45 5.54 12.02 -0.26
N ILE A 46 6.40 11.00 -0.12
CA ILE A 46 7.73 11.18 0.47
C ILE A 46 8.60 12.05 -0.45
N VAL A 47 8.58 11.78 -1.76
CA VAL A 47 9.34 12.56 -2.74
C VAL A 47 8.95 14.04 -2.65
N ASN A 48 7.66 14.33 -2.66
CA ASN A 48 7.15 15.71 -2.59
C ASN A 48 7.58 16.39 -1.28
N TYR A 49 7.54 15.65 -0.18
CA TYR A 49 7.99 16.15 1.11
C TYR A 49 9.48 16.52 1.06
N LEU A 50 10.31 15.65 0.51
CA LEU A 50 11.77 15.90 0.39
C LEU A 50 12.06 17.08 -0.52
N VAL A 51 11.37 17.19 -1.65
CA VAL A 51 11.53 18.33 -2.57
C VAL A 51 11.19 19.64 -1.85
N GLU A 52 10.09 19.66 -1.10
CA GLU A 52 9.67 20.86 -0.37
C GLU A 52 10.64 21.22 0.75
N GLN A 53 11.09 20.23 1.54
CA GLN A 53 12.05 20.47 2.61
C GLN A 53 13.37 21.00 2.08
N PHE A 54 13.85 20.46 0.98
CA PHE A 54 15.09 20.90 0.36
C PHE A 54 14.98 22.33 -0.19
N LYS A 55 13.84 22.63 -0.77
CA LYS A 55 13.53 23.99 -1.26
C LYS A 55 13.56 25.01 -0.12
N ILE A 56 12.99 24.63 1.03
CA ILE A 56 12.97 25.48 2.22
C ILE A 56 14.38 25.67 2.78
N SER A 57 15.14 24.57 2.92
CA SER A 57 16.47 24.60 3.58
C SER A 57 17.56 25.14 2.66
N ASP A 58 17.57 24.77 1.39
CA ASP A 58 18.68 25.05 0.46
C ASP A 58 18.28 25.99 -0.67
N GLY A 59 17.01 26.32 -0.82
CA GLY A 59 16.52 27.24 -1.85
C GLY A 59 16.54 26.67 -3.26
N ILE A 60 16.69 25.37 -3.42
CA ILE A 60 16.79 24.71 -4.72
C ILE A 60 15.56 23.85 -4.97
N ASN A 61 14.98 23.96 -6.16
CA ASN A 61 13.84 23.15 -6.60
C ASN A 61 14.37 21.97 -7.43
N LEU A 62 14.24 20.77 -6.90
CA LEU A 62 14.72 19.54 -7.56
C LEU A 62 13.73 18.96 -8.57
N SER A 63 12.51 19.49 -8.65
CA SER A 63 11.42 18.87 -9.42
C SER A 63 11.69 18.75 -10.93
N LYS A 64 12.57 19.57 -11.48
CA LYS A 64 12.93 19.52 -12.90
C LYS A 64 14.24 18.78 -13.18
N ASP A 65 14.93 18.36 -12.16
CA ASP A 65 16.17 17.58 -12.28
C ASP A 65 15.82 16.09 -12.32
N VAL A 66 15.85 15.51 -13.53
CA VAL A 66 15.44 14.11 -13.75
C VAL A 66 16.28 13.13 -12.92
N SER A 67 17.60 13.35 -12.87
CA SER A 67 18.51 12.50 -12.11
C SER A 67 18.24 12.57 -10.61
N ALA A 68 18.07 13.79 -10.08
CA ALA A 68 17.77 14.00 -8.68
C ALA A 68 16.41 13.37 -8.32
N MET A 69 15.40 13.56 -9.15
CA MET A 69 14.07 13.00 -8.90
C MET A 69 14.09 11.47 -8.89
N GLN A 70 14.89 10.84 -9.75
CA GLN A 70 15.05 9.39 -9.75
C GLN A 70 15.67 8.89 -8.45
N ARG A 71 16.72 9.57 -7.98
CA ARG A 71 17.35 9.25 -6.69
C ARG A 71 16.37 9.42 -5.52
N LEU A 72 15.55 10.48 -5.56
CA LEU A 72 14.53 10.71 -4.54
C LEU A 72 13.50 9.59 -4.52
N ARG A 73 13.05 9.12 -5.68
CA ARG A 73 12.06 8.03 -5.76
C ARG A 73 12.60 6.73 -5.19
N GLU A 74 13.84 6.40 -5.49
CA GLU A 74 14.48 5.19 -4.97
C GLU A 74 14.61 5.23 -3.45
N GLU A 75 15.04 6.37 -2.91
CA GLU A 75 15.17 6.53 -1.46
C GLU A 75 13.81 6.61 -0.77
N ALA A 76 12.82 7.20 -1.42
CA ALA A 76 11.46 7.26 -0.89
C ALA A 76 10.85 5.86 -0.74
N GLU A 77 11.01 5.02 -1.75
CA GLU A 77 10.53 3.63 -1.68
C GLU A 77 11.21 2.87 -0.54
N LYS A 78 12.51 3.02 -0.41
CA LYS A 78 13.28 2.41 0.66
C LYS A 78 12.81 2.90 2.03
N ALA A 79 12.61 4.22 2.16
CA ALA A 79 12.13 4.82 3.42
C ALA A 79 10.74 4.29 3.80
N LYS A 80 9.83 4.20 2.82
CA LYS A 80 8.49 3.64 3.03
C LYS A 80 8.59 2.23 3.62
N LYS A 81 9.43 1.39 3.04
CA LYS A 81 9.61 0.01 3.50
C LYS A 81 10.19 -0.04 4.91
N GLU A 82 11.18 0.81 5.20
CA GLU A 82 11.78 0.86 6.54
C GLU A 82 10.78 1.32 7.61
N LEU A 83 9.89 2.24 7.28
CA LEU A 83 8.88 2.73 8.20
C LEU A 83 7.79 1.71 8.52
N SER A 84 7.76 0.58 7.81
CA SER A 84 6.87 -0.54 8.17
C SER A 84 7.36 -1.29 9.41
N SER A 85 8.66 -1.25 9.68
CA SER A 85 9.26 -1.97 10.82
C SER A 85 9.92 -1.03 11.83
N SER A 86 10.19 0.23 11.46
CA SER A 86 10.85 1.21 12.33
C SER A 86 10.01 2.46 12.45
N VAL A 87 10.11 3.14 13.60
CA VAL A 87 9.34 4.38 13.84
C VAL A 87 9.99 5.60 13.18
N THR A 88 11.25 5.50 12.77
CA THR A 88 11.97 6.54 12.04
C THR A 88 12.87 5.90 10.98
N THR A 89 13.20 6.67 9.95
CA THR A 89 14.20 6.30 8.97
C THR A 89 15.01 7.54 8.59
N ASN A 90 16.29 7.36 8.31
CA ASN A 90 17.15 8.44 7.84
C ASN A 90 17.26 8.38 6.32
N ILE A 91 17.01 9.51 5.68
CA ILE A 91 17.12 9.66 4.23
C ILE A 91 18.34 10.51 3.95
N ASN A 92 19.37 9.91 3.38
CA ASN A 92 20.63 10.56 3.09
C ASN A 92 20.94 10.47 1.60
N LEU A 93 20.96 11.63 0.95
CA LEU A 93 21.22 11.78 -0.48
C LEU A 93 22.36 12.77 -0.69
N PRO A 94 23.62 12.30 -0.64
CA PRO A 94 24.77 13.18 -0.85
C PRO A 94 24.83 13.65 -2.31
N PHE A 95 25.30 14.87 -2.49
CA PHE A 95 25.51 15.48 -3.82
C PHE A 95 24.24 15.45 -4.68
N ILE A 96 23.10 15.77 -4.06
CA ILE A 96 21.81 15.76 -4.78
C ILE A 96 21.69 16.94 -5.75
N ALA A 97 22.39 18.03 -5.48
CA ALA A 97 22.39 19.22 -6.33
C ALA A 97 23.72 19.97 -6.20
N MET A 98 23.96 20.83 -7.17
CA MET A 98 25.13 21.70 -7.21
C MET A 98 24.68 23.14 -7.42
N SER A 99 25.26 24.08 -6.68
CA SER A 99 25.02 25.50 -6.87
C SER A 99 26.35 26.26 -6.84
N LYS A 100 26.28 27.60 -6.90
CA LYS A 100 27.45 28.48 -6.78
C LYS A 100 28.20 28.25 -5.48
N ASP A 101 27.49 27.85 -4.44
CA ASP A 101 28.06 27.61 -3.10
C ASP A 101 28.68 26.21 -2.96
N GLY A 102 28.60 25.38 -4.00
CA GLY A 102 29.12 24.04 -4.01
C GLY A 102 28.03 22.97 -3.97
N PRO A 103 28.40 21.75 -3.56
CA PRO A 103 27.44 20.65 -3.53
C PRO A 103 26.43 20.78 -2.39
N HIS A 104 25.22 20.30 -2.62
CA HIS A 104 24.17 20.24 -1.63
C HIS A 104 23.77 18.80 -1.40
N HIS A 105 23.34 18.50 -0.18
CA HIS A 105 23.01 17.16 0.26
C HIS A 105 21.66 17.16 0.98
N ILE A 106 20.96 16.03 0.92
CA ILE A 106 19.79 15.80 1.76
C ILE A 106 20.19 14.84 2.87
N ASP A 107 19.87 15.22 4.10
CA ASP A 107 20.02 14.37 5.28
C ASP A 107 18.84 14.70 6.19
N ILE A 108 17.78 13.88 6.07
CA ILE A 108 16.51 14.11 6.75
C ILE A 108 16.09 12.84 7.46
N THR A 109 15.68 12.97 8.72
CA THR A 109 15.03 11.88 9.45
C THR A 109 13.53 12.01 9.29
N LEU A 110 12.91 10.97 8.72
CA LEU A 110 11.47 10.91 8.54
C LEU A 110 10.88 9.98 9.58
N SER A 111 9.88 10.46 10.31
CA SER A 111 9.17 9.62 11.29
C SER A 111 7.97 8.95 10.64
N ARG A 112 7.56 7.82 11.23
CA ARG A 112 6.33 7.14 10.82
C ARG A 112 5.12 8.07 10.99
N GLN A 113 5.11 8.86 12.06
CA GLN A 113 4.03 9.83 12.30
C GLN A 113 3.89 10.82 11.14
N THR A 114 5.00 11.42 10.71
CA THR A 114 5.01 12.35 9.57
C THR A 114 4.58 11.63 8.29
N PHE A 115 5.10 10.44 8.06
CA PHE A 115 4.70 9.62 6.90
C PHE A 115 3.19 9.34 6.91
N ASN A 116 2.63 8.98 8.05
CA ASN A 116 1.20 8.73 8.20
C ASN A 116 0.38 9.98 7.88
N GLU A 117 0.83 11.15 8.31
CA GLU A 117 0.17 12.42 8.00
C GLU A 117 0.21 12.73 6.51
N LEU A 118 1.35 12.48 5.87
CA LEU A 118 1.53 12.72 4.43
C LEU A 118 0.64 11.81 3.57
N THR A 119 0.25 10.67 4.07
CA THR A 119 -0.43 9.63 3.31
C THR A 119 -1.82 9.29 3.82
N ALA A 120 -2.33 10.01 4.82
CA ALA A 120 -3.62 9.71 5.45
C ALA A 120 -4.77 9.67 4.44
N ASP A 121 -4.81 10.61 3.50
CA ASP A 121 -5.86 10.66 2.48
C ASP A 121 -5.78 9.47 1.52
N LEU A 122 -4.57 8.97 1.24
CA LEU A 122 -4.39 7.78 0.40
C LEU A 122 -4.96 6.54 1.09
N VAL A 123 -4.71 6.40 2.39
CA VAL A 123 -5.27 5.29 3.18
C VAL A 123 -6.80 5.38 3.20
N ASP A 124 -7.34 6.59 3.40
CA ASP A 124 -8.79 6.80 3.44
C ASP A 124 -9.46 6.50 2.09
N ARG A 125 -8.76 6.65 0.98
CA ARG A 125 -9.30 6.33 -0.35
C ARG A 125 -9.59 4.84 -0.52
N THR A 126 -9.06 3.97 0.32
CA THR A 126 -9.34 2.54 0.26
C THR A 126 -10.70 2.18 0.87
N ILE A 127 -11.29 3.06 1.66
CA ILE A 127 -12.55 2.80 2.38
C ILE A 127 -13.70 2.59 1.39
N THR A 128 -13.89 3.50 0.45
CA THR A 128 -15.01 3.45 -0.50
C THR A 128 -15.02 2.17 -1.35
N PRO A 129 -13.88 1.73 -1.94
CA PRO A 129 -13.89 0.45 -2.67
C PRO A 129 -14.25 -0.75 -1.79
N VAL A 130 -13.81 -0.78 -0.53
CA VAL A 130 -14.18 -1.85 0.41
C VAL A 130 -15.69 -1.84 0.64
N GLU A 131 -16.25 -0.68 0.93
CA GLU A 131 -17.69 -0.54 1.17
C GLU A 131 -18.50 -0.91 -0.08
N ASN A 132 -18.04 -0.50 -1.26
CA ASN A 132 -18.69 -0.83 -2.53
C ASN A 132 -18.69 -2.33 -2.80
N ALA A 133 -17.57 -3.00 -2.55
CA ALA A 133 -17.47 -4.45 -2.74
C ALA A 133 -18.42 -5.21 -1.81
N LEU A 134 -18.51 -4.80 -0.56
CA LEU A 134 -19.44 -5.39 0.41
C LEU A 134 -20.90 -5.16 -0.03
N HIS A 135 -21.22 -3.95 -0.44
CA HIS A 135 -22.55 -3.60 -0.90
C HIS A 135 -22.95 -4.43 -2.13
N ASP A 136 -22.06 -4.52 -3.10
CA ASP A 136 -22.31 -5.28 -4.34
C ASP A 136 -22.45 -6.78 -4.07
N ALA A 137 -21.76 -7.29 -3.05
CA ALA A 137 -21.89 -8.68 -2.63
C ALA A 137 -23.15 -8.93 -1.78
N GLY A 138 -23.85 -7.88 -1.36
CA GLY A 138 -25.01 -7.99 -0.49
C GLY A 138 -24.65 -8.42 0.93
N LEU A 139 -23.43 -8.07 1.39
CA LEU A 139 -22.92 -8.49 2.68
C LEU A 139 -22.59 -7.28 3.56
N SER A 140 -22.64 -7.50 4.88
CA SER A 140 -22.15 -6.55 5.87
C SER A 140 -20.75 -6.97 6.31
N LYS A 141 -20.07 -6.08 7.05
CA LYS A 141 -18.74 -6.37 7.66
C LYS A 141 -18.78 -7.62 8.52
N THR A 142 -19.87 -7.82 9.24
CA THR A 142 -20.04 -8.95 10.17
C THR A 142 -20.20 -10.28 9.43
N ASP A 143 -20.59 -10.27 8.16
CA ASP A 143 -20.71 -11.46 7.34
C ASP A 143 -19.35 -11.99 6.86
N ILE A 144 -18.32 -11.16 6.93
CA ILE A 144 -16.96 -11.51 6.51
C ILE A 144 -16.26 -12.30 7.60
N ASN A 145 -15.84 -13.52 7.28
CA ASN A 145 -15.15 -14.42 8.20
C ASN A 145 -13.66 -14.09 8.34
N MET A 146 -13.03 -13.65 7.23
CA MET A 146 -11.60 -13.37 7.20
C MET A 146 -11.33 -12.18 6.29
N VAL A 147 -10.38 -11.34 6.69
CA VAL A 147 -9.83 -10.26 5.85
C VAL A 147 -8.40 -10.64 5.51
N LEU A 148 -8.09 -10.74 4.23
CA LEU A 148 -6.76 -11.10 3.74
C LEU A 148 -6.09 -9.88 3.14
N LEU A 149 -4.91 -9.53 3.66
CA LEU A 149 -4.08 -8.45 3.12
C LEU A 149 -3.09 -9.01 2.11
N VAL A 150 -3.08 -8.42 0.92
CA VAL A 150 -2.20 -8.79 -0.19
C VAL A 150 -1.52 -7.51 -0.69
N GLY A 151 -0.29 -7.67 -1.16
CA GLY A 151 0.50 -6.55 -1.67
C GLY A 151 1.43 -5.97 -0.63
N GLY A 152 2.62 -5.56 -1.08
CA GLY A 152 3.67 -5.05 -0.19
C GLY A 152 3.24 -3.83 0.60
N SER A 153 2.39 -2.98 0.04
CA SER A 153 1.93 -1.74 0.69
C SER A 153 0.98 -1.99 1.86
N THR A 154 0.41 -3.20 1.98
CA THR A 154 -0.37 -3.55 3.17
C THR A 154 0.49 -3.75 4.41
N ARG A 155 1.81 -3.78 4.26
CA ARG A 155 2.76 -3.83 5.38
C ARG A 155 2.89 -2.47 6.07
N ILE A 156 2.44 -1.39 5.43
CA ILE A 156 2.38 -0.06 6.04
C ILE A 156 1.44 -0.14 7.26
N PRO A 157 1.93 0.18 8.48
CA PRO A 157 1.12 0.04 9.69
C PRO A 157 -0.22 0.78 9.63
N ALA A 158 -0.24 2.00 9.07
CA ALA A 158 -1.47 2.78 8.95
C ALA A 158 -2.51 2.09 8.07
N VAL A 159 -2.08 1.35 7.05
CA VAL A 159 -2.99 0.59 6.17
C VAL A 159 -3.61 -0.57 6.94
N ALA A 160 -2.79 -1.37 7.62
CA ALA A 160 -3.29 -2.49 8.42
C ALA A 160 -4.22 -2.02 9.54
N ASP A 161 -3.87 -0.90 10.18
CA ASP A 161 -4.70 -0.30 11.24
C ASP A 161 -6.05 0.17 10.68
N LYS A 162 -6.06 0.76 9.49
CA LYS A 162 -7.30 1.20 8.84
C LYS A 162 -8.21 0.01 8.54
N VAL A 163 -7.66 -1.07 8.02
CA VAL A 163 -8.42 -2.29 7.72
C VAL A 163 -8.99 -2.87 9.01
N ARG A 164 -8.18 -2.95 10.06
CA ARG A 164 -8.62 -3.46 11.37
C ARG A 164 -9.78 -2.62 11.92
N GLN A 165 -9.66 -1.32 11.83
CA GLN A 165 -10.69 -0.38 12.27
C GLN A 165 -11.96 -0.50 11.42
N LEU A 166 -11.81 -0.57 10.09
CA LEU A 166 -12.92 -0.61 9.16
C LEU A 166 -13.70 -1.92 9.26
N MET A 167 -13.01 -3.05 9.36
CA MET A 167 -13.64 -4.37 9.36
C MET A 167 -13.94 -4.91 10.76
N GLY A 168 -13.38 -4.31 11.80
CA GLY A 168 -13.61 -4.73 13.18
C GLY A 168 -12.99 -6.07 13.53
N LYS A 169 -11.99 -6.51 12.80
CA LYS A 169 -11.29 -7.77 13.06
C LYS A 169 -9.85 -7.70 12.62
N GLU A 170 -9.02 -8.58 13.17
CA GLU A 170 -7.61 -8.66 12.83
C GLU A 170 -7.44 -9.22 11.41
N PRO A 171 -6.78 -8.49 10.50
CA PRO A 171 -6.52 -9.01 9.16
C PRO A 171 -5.44 -10.09 9.19
N SER A 172 -5.50 -10.98 8.21
CA SER A 172 -4.53 -12.04 8.01
C SER A 172 -3.71 -11.76 6.74
N ARG A 173 -2.48 -12.21 6.74
CA ARG A 173 -1.61 -12.12 5.55
C ARG A 173 -1.49 -13.46 4.84
N ASN A 174 -1.90 -14.53 5.52
CA ASN A 174 -1.82 -15.90 4.98
C ASN A 174 -3.13 -16.61 5.26
N LEU A 175 -3.57 -17.37 4.27
CA LEU A 175 -4.63 -18.33 4.47
C LEU A 175 -4.07 -19.55 5.20
N ASN A 176 -4.92 -20.33 5.90
CA ASN A 176 -4.46 -21.60 6.44
C ASN A 176 -4.17 -22.55 5.26
N PRO A 177 -3.38 -23.64 5.47
CA PRO A 177 -2.97 -24.50 4.36
C PRO A 177 -4.13 -25.07 3.54
N ASP A 178 -5.23 -25.43 4.16
CA ASP A 178 -6.38 -25.98 3.46
C ASP A 178 -7.07 -24.95 2.59
N GLU A 179 -7.19 -23.73 3.09
CA GLU A 179 -7.75 -22.60 2.34
C GLU A 179 -6.82 -22.16 1.22
N CYS A 180 -5.50 -22.18 1.44
CA CYS A 180 -4.51 -21.89 0.40
C CYS A 180 -4.61 -22.90 -0.76
N VAL A 181 -4.81 -24.17 -0.45
CA VAL A 181 -4.99 -25.21 -1.47
C VAL A 181 -6.27 -24.95 -2.27
N ALA A 182 -7.36 -24.59 -1.60
CA ALA A 182 -8.63 -24.27 -2.26
C ALA A 182 -8.47 -23.04 -3.17
N LEU A 183 -7.85 -21.97 -2.68
CA LEU A 183 -7.55 -20.79 -3.48
C LEU A 183 -6.58 -21.12 -4.63
N GLY A 184 -5.59 -21.96 -4.36
CA GLY A 184 -4.63 -22.40 -5.38
C GLY A 184 -5.31 -23.16 -6.52
N ALA A 185 -6.30 -23.97 -6.21
CA ALA A 185 -7.07 -24.70 -7.23
C ALA A 185 -7.91 -23.75 -8.09
N ALA A 186 -8.51 -22.71 -7.50
CA ALA A 186 -9.26 -21.69 -8.25
C ALA A 186 -8.35 -20.79 -9.07
N VAL A 187 -7.15 -20.60 -8.61
CA VAL A 187 -6.11 -19.75 -9.17
C VAL A 187 -5.62 -20.24 -10.53
N GLN A 188 -5.66 -21.52 -10.79
CA GLN A 188 -5.25 -22.07 -12.10
C GLN A 188 -6.11 -21.57 -13.25
N GLY A 189 -7.25 -20.95 -12.98
CA GLY A 189 -8.14 -20.40 -13.97
C GLY A 189 -8.45 -18.93 -13.79
N GLY A 190 -7.85 -18.19 -12.84
CA GLY A 190 -8.31 -16.86 -12.49
C GLY A 190 -7.28 -15.83 -12.15
N LYS A 191 -7.66 -14.59 -12.35
CA LYS A 191 -6.89 -13.38 -12.11
C LYS A 191 -6.52 -13.18 -10.63
N LEU A 192 -7.37 -13.67 -9.72
CA LEU A 192 -7.17 -13.55 -8.28
C LEU A 192 -5.89 -14.25 -7.82
N GLY A 193 -5.58 -15.40 -8.43
CA GLY A 193 -4.39 -16.13 -8.06
C GLY A 193 -3.09 -15.46 -8.48
N ASN A 194 -3.07 -14.82 -9.63
CA ASN A 194 -1.92 -14.05 -10.07
C ASN A 194 -1.67 -12.89 -9.11
N GLN A 195 -2.73 -12.26 -8.62
CA GLN A 195 -2.62 -11.18 -7.64
C GLN A 195 -2.05 -11.68 -6.32
N LEU A 196 -2.50 -12.82 -5.84
CA LEU A 196 -2.00 -13.39 -4.60
C LEU A 196 -0.53 -13.77 -4.69
N GLN A 197 -0.08 -14.24 -5.85
CA GLN A 197 1.33 -14.57 -6.09
C GLN A 197 2.18 -13.32 -6.30
N ALA A 198 1.68 -12.34 -7.04
CA ALA A 198 2.39 -11.11 -7.35
C ALA A 198 2.43 -10.13 -6.19
N GLY A 199 1.50 -10.24 -5.25
CA GLY A 199 1.39 -9.34 -4.11
C GLY A 199 2.35 -9.63 -2.97
N SER A 200 3.15 -10.65 -3.11
CA SER A 200 4.13 -11.04 -2.08
C SER A 200 5.35 -10.11 -2.05
#